data_32825358dd3c4117365b046215a0e6b0
#
_entry.id   32825358dd3c4117365b046215a0e6b0
#
_cell.length_a   1.000
_cell.length_b   1.000
_cell.length_c   1.000
_cell.angle_alpha   90.00
_cell.angle_beta   90.00
_cell.angle_gamma   90.00
#
_symmetry.space_group_name_H-M   'P 1'
#
loop_
_entity.id
_entity.type
_entity.pdbx_description
1 polymer ?
#
loop_
_entity_poly.entity_id
_entity_poly.type
_entity_poly.pdbx_seq_one_letter_code
_entity_poly.pdbx_strand_id
1 'polypeptide(L)'
;MNKKRIFLLLASIFMCLQLVSCSNGEKMQDGYYTAELSEYNNGWKEYVTICVMEDQIVSVEYNAKNASGFIKSWDMAYMRTMNTIQGTYPNKYTRTYASQLMENQNTDNIDMVSGASSSGGNFIRLADAVIEKAKNGDTTIAVVEVEE
;
A
#
# COMPACT_ATOMS: atom_id res chain seq x y z
N MET A 1 -13.92 -4.06 57.19
CA MET A 1 -14.28 -4.45 55.80
C MET A 1 -14.00 -5.94 55.64
N ASN A 2 -15.03 -6.75 55.29
CA ASN A 2 -14.93 -8.21 55.28
C ASN A 2 -13.96 -8.71 54.19
N LYS A 3 -13.04 -9.62 54.52
CA LYS A 3 -12.05 -10.21 53.59
C LYS A 3 -12.70 -10.74 52.30
N LYS A 4 -13.93 -11.21 52.31
CA LYS A 4 -14.72 -11.60 51.12
C LYS A 4 -15.05 -10.42 50.19
N ARG A 5 -15.29 -9.21 50.71
CA ARG A 5 -15.59 -8.00 49.90
C ARG A 5 -14.32 -7.45 49.24
N ILE A 6 -13.16 -7.55 49.91
CA ILE A 6 -11.85 -7.17 49.36
C ILE A 6 -11.47 -8.13 48.23
N PHE A 7 -11.73 -9.43 48.39
CA PHE A 7 -11.46 -10.44 47.37
C PHE A 7 -12.34 -10.25 46.10
N LEU A 8 -13.63 -9.91 46.31
CA LEU A 8 -14.53 -9.59 45.19
C LEU A 8 -14.15 -8.30 44.46
N LEU A 9 -13.68 -7.27 45.16
CA LEU A 9 -13.19 -6.02 44.53
C LEU A 9 -11.89 -6.25 43.77
N LEU A 10 -10.95 -7.02 44.28
CA LEU A 10 -9.71 -7.39 43.60
C LEU A 10 -9.99 -8.28 42.37
N ALA A 11 -10.93 -9.21 42.42
CA ALA A 11 -11.34 -10.04 41.30
C ALA A 11 -12.02 -9.22 40.19
N SER A 12 -12.82 -8.18 40.54
CA SER A 12 -13.45 -7.29 39.57
C SER A 12 -12.46 -6.36 38.86
N ILE A 13 -11.44 -5.89 39.58
CA ILE A 13 -10.34 -5.07 39.01
C ILE A 13 -9.47 -5.91 38.07
N PHE A 14 -9.19 -7.16 38.41
CA PHE A 14 -8.43 -8.08 37.57
C PHE A 14 -9.19 -8.49 36.30
N MET A 15 -10.52 -8.54 36.33
CA MET A 15 -11.36 -8.87 35.19
C MET A 15 -11.53 -7.69 34.22
N CYS A 16 -11.39 -6.45 34.70
CA CYS A 16 -11.40 -5.25 33.81
C CYS A 16 -10.10 -5.03 33.02
N LEU A 17 -8.98 -5.67 33.41
CA LEU A 17 -7.70 -5.56 32.70
C LEU A 17 -7.58 -6.50 31.49
N GLN A 18 -8.55 -7.36 31.21
CA GLN A 18 -8.49 -8.34 30.13
C GLN A 18 -9.16 -7.86 28.82
N LEU A 19 -9.66 -6.60 28.75
CA LEU A 19 -10.36 -6.10 27.58
C LEU A 19 -9.49 -5.18 26.69
N VAL A 20 -8.18 -5.20 26.85
CA VAL A 20 -7.28 -4.73 25.77
C VAL A 20 -7.05 -5.91 24.84
N SER A 21 -8.09 -6.27 24.09
CA SER A 21 -7.91 -7.03 22.85
C SER A 21 -7.21 -6.08 21.86
N CYS A 22 -5.88 -6.07 21.88
CA CYS A 22 -5.13 -5.62 20.74
C CYS A 22 -5.56 -6.51 19.56
N SER A 23 -6.18 -5.93 18.56
CA SER A 23 -6.21 -6.53 17.24
C SER A 23 -4.74 -6.73 16.84
N ASN A 24 -4.28 -7.99 16.83
CA ASN A 24 -2.94 -8.37 16.41
C ASN A 24 -2.80 -8.27 14.89
N GLY A 25 -3.09 -7.11 14.29
CA GLY A 25 -2.49 -6.72 13.04
C GLY A 25 -1.11 -6.16 13.39
N GLU A 26 -0.06 -6.69 12.79
CA GLU A 26 1.27 -6.10 12.92
C GLU A 26 1.18 -4.65 12.44
N LYS A 27 1.54 -3.71 13.33
CA LYS A 27 1.50 -2.27 13.03
C LYS A 27 2.60 -1.91 12.06
N MET A 28 2.27 -1.08 11.11
CA MET A 28 3.27 -0.47 10.24
C MET A 28 4.14 0.51 11.02
N GLN A 29 5.43 0.49 10.76
CA GLN A 29 6.40 1.41 11.34
C GLN A 29 6.51 2.68 10.49
N ASP A 30 6.74 3.82 11.14
CA ASP A 30 6.91 5.11 10.46
C ASP A 30 8.09 5.07 9.51
N GLY A 31 7.91 5.60 8.29
CA GLY A 31 8.98 5.64 7.29
C GLY A 31 8.47 5.66 5.85
N TYR A 32 9.44 5.59 4.92
CA TYR A 32 9.19 5.44 3.50
C TYR A 32 9.57 4.03 3.07
N TYR A 33 8.66 3.38 2.35
CA TYR A 33 8.84 2.00 1.86
C TYR A 33 8.56 1.95 0.37
N THR A 34 9.40 1.22 -0.36
CA THR A 34 9.30 1.13 -1.82
C THR A 34 9.31 -0.33 -2.26
N ALA A 35 8.45 -0.65 -3.22
CA ALA A 35 8.52 -1.87 -4.01
C ALA A 35 8.60 -1.52 -5.50
N GLU A 36 9.33 -2.33 -6.27
CA GLU A 36 9.38 -2.22 -7.73
C GLU A 36 9.28 -3.60 -8.37
N LEU A 37 8.82 -3.65 -9.61
CA LEU A 37 8.84 -4.89 -10.38
C LEU A 37 10.27 -5.33 -10.66
N SER A 38 10.50 -6.64 -10.80
CA SER A 38 11.83 -7.19 -11.11
C SER A 38 12.32 -6.75 -12.49
N GLU A 39 11.42 -6.60 -13.47
CA GLU A 39 11.74 -6.34 -14.86
C GLU A 39 11.01 -5.15 -15.46
N TYR A 40 11.49 -4.72 -16.63
CA TYR A 40 10.82 -3.72 -17.45
C TYR A 40 9.78 -4.40 -18.36
N ASN A 41 8.56 -3.89 -18.35
CA ASN A 41 7.52 -4.27 -19.31
C ASN A 41 7.31 -3.12 -20.30
N ASN A 42 7.49 -3.40 -21.59
CA ASN A 42 7.40 -2.39 -22.67
C ASN A 42 8.25 -1.12 -22.39
N GLY A 43 9.42 -1.30 -21.80
CA GLY A 43 10.36 -0.23 -21.46
C GLY A 43 10.08 0.52 -20.16
N TRP A 44 9.06 0.09 -19.39
CA TRP A 44 8.67 0.71 -18.13
C TRP A 44 8.75 -0.29 -16.96
N LYS A 45 9.34 0.14 -15.86
CA LYS A 45 9.35 -0.59 -14.59
C LYS A 45 8.45 0.12 -13.59
N GLU A 46 7.37 -0.55 -13.16
CA GLU A 46 6.40 -0.01 -12.20
C GLU A 46 6.94 -0.08 -10.78
N TYR A 47 6.58 0.88 -9.95
CA TYR A 47 6.93 0.95 -8.54
C TYR A 47 5.83 1.61 -7.72
N VAL A 48 5.78 1.24 -6.45
CA VAL A 48 4.96 1.90 -5.42
C VAL A 48 5.87 2.35 -4.28
N THR A 49 5.71 3.58 -3.84
CA THR A 49 6.32 4.09 -2.60
C THR A 49 5.21 4.58 -1.69
N ILE A 50 5.23 4.17 -0.43
CA ILE A 50 4.33 4.69 0.62
C ILE A 50 5.12 5.44 1.68
N CYS A 51 4.48 6.44 2.29
CA CYS A 51 4.89 7.04 3.54
C CYS A 51 3.93 6.59 4.64
N VAL A 52 4.47 6.05 5.73
CA VAL A 52 3.70 5.65 6.91
C VAL A 52 4.03 6.59 8.06
N MET A 53 2.99 7.05 8.75
CA MET A 53 3.07 7.83 10.00
C MET A 53 1.98 7.35 10.96
N GLU A 54 2.35 7.05 12.19
CA GLU A 54 1.42 6.61 13.25
C GLU A 54 0.52 5.44 12.82
N ASP A 55 1.13 4.41 12.20
CA ASP A 55 0.43 3.21 11.70
C ASP A 55 -0.59 3.50 10.55
N GLN A 56 -0.43 4.62 9.85
CA GLN A 56 -1.30 5.03 8.75
C GLN A 56 -0.49 5.32 7.49
N ILE A 57 -0.98 4.88 6.33
CA ILE A 57 -0.43 5.29 5.03
C ILE A 57 -0.91 6.72 4.75
N VAL A 58 0.01 7.68 4.83
CA VAL A 58 -0.29 9.12 4.64
C VAL A 58 0.05 9.64 3.25
N SER A 59 0.81 8.88 2.46
CA SER A 59 1.15 9.23 1.08
C SER A 59 1.42 7.97 0.27
N VAL A 60 1.00 7.97 -0.99
CA VAL A 60 1.23 6.89 -1.95
C VAL A 60 1.68 7.50 -3.27
N GLU A 61 2.82 7.07 -3.78
CA GLU A 61 3.25 7.29 -5.16
C GLU A 61 3.27 5.95 -5.90
N TYR A 62 2.40 5.81 -6.89
CA TYR A 62 2.42 4.73 -7.86
C TYR A 62 2.76 5.29 -9.24
N ASN A 63 3.78 4.76 -9.89
CA ASN A 63 4.20 5.20 -11.21
C ASN A 63 5.06 4.14 -11.90
N ALA A 64 5.64 4.49 -13.05
CA ALA A 64 6.64 3.68 -13.73
C ALA A 64 7.78 4.56 -14.24
N LYS A 65 8.98 4.02 -14.27
CA LYS A 65 10.20 4.67 -14.79
C LYS A 65 10.81 3.84 -15.91
N ASN A 66 11.38 4.49 -16.92
CA ASN A 66 12.19 3.81 -17.93
C ASN A 66 13.65 3.64 -17.45
N ALA A 67 14.50 3.03 -18.26
CA ALA A 67 15.91 2.78 -17.92
C ALA A 67 16.74 4.06 -17.69
N SER A 68 16.29 5.22 -18.20
CA SER A 68 16.93 6.52 -17.93
C SER A 68 16.35 7.24 -16.69
N GLY A 69 15.37 6.65 -16.02
CA GLY A 69 14.69 7.25 -14.88
C GLY A 69 13.56 8.22 -15.25
N PHE A 70 13.23 8.35 -16.53
CA PHE A 70 12.09 9.19 -16.95
C PHE A 70 10.77 8.55 -16.50
N ILE A 71 9.87 9.37 -15.96
CA ILE A 71 8.61 8.94 -15.33
C ILE A 71 7.50 8.83 -16.40
N LYS A 72 6.79 7.71 -16.41
CA LYS A 72 5.75 7.39 -17.40
C LYS A 72 4.61 8.42 -17.41
N SER A 73 4.20 8.90 -16.26
CA SER A 73 3.15 9.92 -16.15
C SER A 73 3.57 11.32 -16.63
N TRP A 74 4.83 11.50 -17.03
CA TRP A 74 5.34 12.73 -17.67
C TRP A 74 5.40 12.61 -19.20
N ASP A 75 5.23 11.40 -19.74
CA ASP A 75 5.22 11.17 -21.19
C ASP A 75 3.89 11.59 -21.81
N MET A 76 3.83 12.84 -22.27
CA MET A 76 2.63 13.43 -22.87
C MET A 76 2.21 12.73 -24.17
N ALA A 77 3.16 12.20 -24.94
CA ALA A 77 2.87 11.49 -26.19
C ALA A 77 2.22 10.13 -25.86
N TYR A 78 2.79 9.39 -24.93
CA TYR A 78 2.25 8.14 -24.44
C TYR A 78 0.84 8.33 -23.86
N MET A 79 0.65 9.34 -23.00
CA MET A 79 -0.66 9.63 -22.39
C MET A 79 -1.75 9.91 -23.41
N ARG A 80 -1.47 10.71 -24.46
CA ARG A 80 -2.45 10.99 -25.52
C ARG A 80 -2.83 9.73 -26.28
N THR A 81 -1.84 8.92 -26.68
CA THR A 81 -2.08 7.66 -27.40
C THR A 81 -2.89 6.69 -26.55
N MET A 82 -2.50 6.48 -25.31
CA MET A 82 -3.21 5.59 -24.42
C MET A 82 -4.65 6.05 -24.14
N ASN A 83 -4.86 7.34 -23.90
CA ASN A 83 -6.18 7.90 -23.68
C ASN A 83 -7.11 7.69 -24.89
N THR A 84 -6.59 7.82 -26.11
CA THR A 84 -7.38 7.59 -27.34
C THR A 84 -7.79 6.14 -27.49
N ILE A 85 -6.93 5.19 -27.11
CA ILE A 85 -7.14 3.74 -27.31
C ILE A 85 -7.89 3.11 -26.13
N GLN A 86 -7.53 3.48 -24.91
CA GLN A 86 -7.97 2.83 -23.66
C GLN A 86 -8.95 3.67 -22.82
N GLY A 87 -9.16 4.95 -23.16
CA GLY A 87 -9.99 5.88 -22.38
C GLY A 87 -9.40 6.26 -21.03
N THR A 88 -8.15 5.89 -20.78
CA THR A 88 -7.38 6.23 -19.57
C THR A 88 -5.92 6.48 -19.90
N TYR A 89 -5.15 6.98 -18.96
CA TYR A 89 -3.72 7.31 -19.15
C TYR A 89 -2.96 7.28 -17.80
N PRO A 90 -1.63 7.17 -17.83
CA PRO A 90 -0.82 6.96 -16.62
C PRO A 90 -1.16 7.88 -15.46
N ASN A 91 -1.16 9.19 -15.67
CA ASN A 91 -1.43 10.15 -14.60
C ASN A 91 -2.84 9.99 -13.98
N LYS A 92 -3.84 9.53 -14.75
CA LYS A 92 -5.19 9.28 -14.26
C LYS A 92 -5.23 8.00 -13.41
N TYR A 93 -4.85 6.85 -13.99
CA TYR A 93 -5.02 5.58 -13.27
C TYR A 93 -4.09 5.44 -12.06
N THR A 94 -2.84 5.95 -12.13
CA THR A 94 -1.92 5.87 -10.99
C THR A 94 -2.43 6.65 -9.79
N ARG A 95 -3.04 7.82 -10.01
CA ARG A 95 -3.65 8.61 -8.93
C ARG A 95 -4.91 7.95 -8.38
N THR A 96 -5.72 7.33 -9.24
CA THR A 96 -6.91 6.59 -8.79
C THR A 96 -6.52 5.43 -7.88
N TYR A 97 -5.55 4.61 -8.25
CA TYR A 97 -5.08 3.52 -7.41
C TYR A 97 -4.43 4.01 -6.11
N ALA A 98 -3.61 5.05 -6.18
CA ALA A 98 -2.99 5.64 -4.99
C ALA A 98 -4.02 6.17 -3.99
N SER A 99 -5.08 6.86 -4.47
CA SER A 99 -6.16 7.34 -3.60
C SER A 99 -6.90 6.20 -2.91
N GLN A 100 -7.21 5.13 -3.64
CA GLN A 100 -7.90 3.97 -3.07
C GLN A 100 -7.08 3.31 -1.95
N LEU A 101 -5.76 3.16 -2.13
CA LEU A 101 -4.88 2.62 -1.09
C LEU A 101 -4.84 3.51 0.15
N MET A 102 -4.79 4.84 -0.04
CA MET A 102 -4.84 5.80 1.08
C MET A 102 -6.17 5.75 1.83
N GLU A 103 -7.29 5.60 1.13
CA GLU A 103 -8.62 5.52 1.73
C GLU A 103 -8.82 4.18 2.47
N ASN A 104 -8.44 3.07 1.84
CA ASN A 104 -8.67 1.72 2.36
C ASN A 104 -7.63 1.28 3.38
N GLN A 105 -6.40 1.83 3.34
CA GLN A 105 -5.26 1.42 4.17
C GLN A 105 -4.81 -0.05 3.97
N ASN A 106 -5.34 -0.71 2.95
CA ASN A 106 -5.07 -2.08 2.53
C ASN A 106 -5.44 -2.27 1.05
N THR A 107 -5.17 -3.44 0.51
CA THR A 107 -5.40 -3.79 -0.90
C THR A 107 -6.70 -4.55 -1.17
N ASP A 108 -7.49 -4.88 -0.15
CA ASP A 108 -8.65 -5.79 -0.25
C ASP A 108 -9.76 -5.27 -1.18
N ASN A 109 -9.91 -3.94 -1.30
CA ASN A 109 -11.00 -3.30 -2.03
C ASN A 109 -10.47 -2.26 -3.02
N ILE A 110 -9.53 -2.66 -3.88
CA ILE A 110 -9.02 -1.82 -4.97
C ILE A 110 -9.82 -2.09 -6.24
N ASP A 111 -10.61 -1.10 -6.65
CA ASP A 111 -11.38 -1.14 -7.89
C ASP A 111 -10.48 -0.97 -9.11
N MET A 112 -10.64 -1.86 -10.10
CA MET A 112 -9.86 -1.81 -11.33
C MET A 112 -10.28 -0.65 -12.22
N VAL A 113 -9.31 0.13 -12.67
CA VAL A 113 -9.53 1.19 -13.67
C VAL A 113 -9.63 0.56 -15.05
N SER A 114 -10.75 0.77 -15.74
CA SER A 114 -10.95 0.29 -17.12
C SER A 114 -9.84 0.82 -18.04
N GLY A 115 -9.26 -0.08 -18.84
CA GLY A 115 -8.12 0.21 -19.72
C GLY A 115 -6.76 0.24 -19.02
N ALA A 116 -6.69 -0.04 -17.71
CA ALA A 116 -5.44 -0.13 -16.93
C ALA A 116 -5.43 -1.33 -15.96
N SER A 117 -6.11 -2.43 -16.31
CA SER A 117 -6.26 -3.59 -15.41
C SER A 117 -4.93 -4.28 -15.12
N SER A 118 -4.03 -4.41 -16.10
CA SER A 118 -2.69 -4.99 -15.88
C SER A 118 -1.88 -4.14 -14.89
N SER A 119 -1.90 -2.81 -15.02
CA SER A 119 -1.27 -1.92 -14.05
C SER A 119 -1.96 -1.99 -12.68
N GLY A 120 -3.28 -2.26 -12.63
CA GLY A 120 -4.01 -2.47 -11.38
C GLY A 120 -3.57 -3.74 -10.65
N GLY A 121 -3.39 -4.85 -11.36
CA GLY A 121 -2.83 -6.09 -10.78
C GLY A 121 -1.41 -5.89 -10.25
N ASN A 122 -0.55 -5.22 -11.02
CA ASN A 122 0.80 -4.87 -10.56
C ASN A 122 0.78 -3.95 -9.34
N PHE A 123 -0.12 -2.95 -9.33
CA PHE A 123 -0.28 -2.05 -8.20
C PHE A 123 -0.61 -2.80 -6.91
N ILE A 124 -1.58 -3.71 -6.93
CA ILE A 124 -1.97 -4.51 -5.76
C ILE A 124 -0.76 -5.28 -5.22
N ARG A 125 -0.03 -6.01 -6.06
CA ARG A 125 1.13 -6.79 -5.64
C ARG A 125 2.26 -5.93 -5.07
N LEU A 126 2.53 -4.77 -5.69
CA LEU A 126 3.51 -3.81 -5.20
C LEU A 126 3.06 -3.18 -3.87
N ALA A 127 1.76 -2.85 -3.73
CA ALA A 127 1.19 -2.30 -2.52
C ALA A 127 1.25 -3.30 -1.36
N ASP A 128 0.92 -4.58 -1.60
CA ASP A 128 1.07 -5.64 -0.60
C ASP A 128 2.53 -5.75 -0.12
N ALA A 129 3.48 -5.73 -1.05
CA ALA A 129 4.90 -5.83 -0.72
C ALA A 129 5.40 -4.64 0.13
N VAL A 130 4.98 -3.40 -0.15
CA VAL A 130 5.39 -2.24 0.65
C VAL A 130 4.72 -2.20 2.02
N ILE A 131 3.46 -2.65 2.13
CA ILE A 131 2.77 -2.78 3.42
C ILE A 131 3.48 -3.80 4.30
N GLU A 132 3.89 -4.93 3.74
CA GLU A 132 4.64 -5.95 4.46
C GLU A 132 6.02 -5.44 4.91
N LYS A 133 6.72 -4.69 4.04
CA LYS A 133 7.96 -3.98 4.41
C LYS A 133 7.73 -3.00 5.57
N ALA A 134 6.64 -2.25 5.54
CA ALA A 134 6.31 -1.28 6.59
C ALA A 134 6.01 -1.96 7.94
N LYS A 135 5.32 -3.09 7.96
CA LYS A 135 5.10 -3.89 9.18
C LYS A 135 6.42 -4.40 9.77
N ASN A 136 7.36 -4.81 8.93
CA ASN A 136 8.66 -5.30 9.34
C ASN A 136 9.67 -4.17 9.65
N GLY A 137 9.38 -2.91 9.33
CA GLY A 137 10.30 -1.78 9.44
C GLY A 137 11.51 -1.89 8.48
N ASP A 138 11.38 -2.67 7.41
CA ASP A 138 12.45 -2.92 6.46
C ASP A 138 12.38 -1.91 5.30
N THR A 139 13.27 -0.93 5.30
CA THR A 139 13.35 0.15 4.30
C THR A 139 14.09 -0.24 3.01
N THR A 140 14.56 -1.47 2.88
CA THR A 140 15.13 -1.95 1.62
C THR A 140 14.03 -2.10 0.56
N ILE A 141 14.37 -1.85 -0.71
CA ILE A 141 13.39 -1.96 -1.81
C ILE A 141 12.94 -3.41 -1.96
N ALA A 142 11.62 -3.65 -1.92
CA ALA A 142 11.04 -4.93 -2.27
C ALA A 142 11.06 -5.10 -3.80
N VAL A 143 11.49 -6.27 -4.26
CA VAL A 143 11.43 -6.63 -5.69
C VAL A 143 10.31 -7.65 -5.87
N VAL A 144 9.34 -7.33 -6.72
CA VAL A 144 8.17 -8.16 -7.03
C VAL A 144 8.33 -8.73 -8.43
N GLU A 145 8.26 -10.05 -8.54
CA GLU A 145 8.38 -10.72 -9.83
C GLU A 145 7.23 -10.36 -10.77
N VAL A 146 7.53 -10.25 -12.07
CA VAL A 146 6.51 -10.04 -13.10
C VAL A 146 5.78 -11.38 -13.32
N GLU A 147 4.45 -11.37 -13.31
CA GLU A 147 3.68 -12.54 -13.74
C GLU A 147 3.67 -12.62 -15.27
N GLU A 148 3.95 -13.79 -15.83
CA GLU A 148 3.86 -14.09 -17.26
C GLU A 148 2.40 -14.17 -17.76
#